data_774b032d2572b82699e8409556017b76
#
_entry.id   774b032d2572b82699e8409556017b76
#
_cell.length_a   1.000
_cell.length_b   1.000
_cell.length_c   1.000
_cell.angle_alpha   90.00
_cell.angle_beta   90.00
_cell.angle_gamma   90.00
#
_symmetry.space_group_name_H-M   'P 1'
#
loop_
_entity.id
_entity.type
_entity.pdbx_description
1 polymer ?
#
loop_
_entity_poly.entity_id
_entity_poly.type
_entity_poly.pdbx_seq_one_letter_code
_entity_poly.pdbx_strand_id
1 'polypeptide(L)'
;MAHLDEITVGCQLNGIAARETVTVIAVQWYGNAALEVTFKNSRGQLGSQILYRGDEATVDVLGDNLPWSFTADADRMRLVSEAYRIHLAHLFDPYLAVHTSAIQPLPHQITAVYQEMLPRLPLRYILADDPGAGKTIMTGLFIKELIARGDLKRCLIVTPGNLAEQWQDELFRKFHLRFDVLTNDRIESAVSGNIFTEMNFCIARLDKLSRSEALQEKLRITDWDLIVCDEAHKMSATVWGGEIKYTKRFNLGRLLSEISRNFLLLTATPHNGKNEDFQLFLSLVDPDRFEGAARSSNQSIDVSDVMRRLVKEELLKFDGTPLFPERRAYTVNYDLSPAEGQLYSEVTSYVQEEFNRAENLNNDRKATVGFALTILQRRLASSPEAIYQSLHRRRERLEHILAEEKLGKADNGPQFTLPDDYDEDDFSADELEQTEENVT
;
A
#
# COMPACT_ATOMS: atom_id res chain seq x y z
N MET A 1 9.29 -11.48 -50.35
CA MET A 1 9.51 -11.28 -51.79
C MET A 1 8.29 -11.85 -52.47
N ALA A 2 7.53 -11.03 -53.14
CA ALA A 2 6.31 -11.47 -53.79
C ALA A 2 6.65 -11.89 -55.24
N HIS A 3 6.09 -13.02 -55.71
CA HIS A 3 6.12 -13.34 -57.10
C HIS A 3 5.03 -12.62 -57.86
N LEU A 4 5.29 -12.10 -59.05
CA LEU A 4 4.27 -11.42 -59.87
C LEU A 4 3.02 -12.28 -60.07
N ASP A 5 3.18 -13.61 -60.08
CA ASP A 5 2.09 -14.58 -60.22
C ASP A 5 1.11 -14.58 -59.01
N GLU A 6 1.51 -14.02 -57.89
CA GLU A 6 0.67 -13.89 -56.67
C GLU A 6 -0.20 -12.63 -56.67
N ILE A 7 0.05 -11.72 -57.63
CA ILE A 7 -0.70 -10.46 -57.73
C ILE A 7 -2.04 -10.72 -58.42
N THR A 8 -3.12 -10.60 -57.63
CA THR A 8 -4.49 -10.78 -58.10
C THR A 8 -5.33 -9.55 -57.80
N VAL A 9 -6.46 -9.47 -58.48
CA VAL A 9 -7.44 -8.37 -58.24
C VAL A 9 -7.94 -8.42 -56.79
N GLY A 10 -7.87 -7.32 -56.09
CA GLY A 10 -8.26 -7.20 -54.66
C GLY A 10 -7.10 -7.25 -53.67
N CYS A 11 -5.93 -7.74 -54.07
CA CYS A 11 -4.78 -7.76 -53.19
C CYS A 11 -4.25 -6.35 -52.91
N GLN A 12 -3.59 -6.18 -51.78
CA GLN A 12 -2.88 -4.95 -51.41
C GLN A 12 -1.38 -5.12 -51.71
N LEU A 13 -0.79 -4.09 -52.29
CA LEU A 13 0.63 -4.08 -52.66
C LEU A 13 1.33 -2.89 -52.00
N ASN A 14 2.52 -3.14 -51.48
CA ASN A 14 3.50 -2.13 -51.09
C ASN A 14 4.63 -2.09 -52.12
N GLY A 15 5.26 -0.92 -52.28
CA GLY A 15 6.43 -0.75 -53.18
C GLY A 15 6.09 -0.25 -54.59
N ILE A 16 4.80 -0.14 -54.97
CA ILE A 16 4.38 0.40 -56.27
C ILE A 16 4.24 1.91 -56.20
N ALA A 17 3.59 2.47 -55.15
CA ALA A 17 3.50 3.90 -54.91
C ALA A 17 4.40 4.29 -53.74
N ALA A 18 5.12 5.42 -53.87
CA ALA A 18 6.07 5.86 -52.84
C ALA A 18 5.39 5.99 -51.47
N ARG A 19 5.68 5.06 -50.53
CA ARG A 19 5.23 5.02 -49.15
C ARG A 19 3.73 4.83 -48.91
N GLU A 20 2.98 4.32 -49.86
CA GLU A 20 1.55 4.03 -49.71
C GLU A 20 1.22 2.59 -50.08
N THR A 21 0.29 1.99 -49.35
CA THR A 21 -0.31 0.69 -49.72
C THR A 21 -1.39 0.94 -50.74
N VAL A 22 -1.37 0.18 -51.85
CA VAL A 22 -2.34 0.30 -52.93
C VAL A 22 -3.17 -0.99 -53.06
N THR A 23 -4.44 -0.83 -53.47
CA THR A 23 -5.31 -1.98 -53.74
C THR A 23 -5.40 -2.24 -55.24
N VAL A 24 -5.14 -3.45 -55.67
CA VAL A 24 -5.18 -3.87 -57.05
C VAL A 24 -6.63 -3.96 -57.58
N ILE A 25 -6.93 -3.28 -58.66
CA ILE A 25 -8.26 -3.28 -59.28
C ILE A 25 -8.31 -4.14 -60.56
N ALA A 26 -7.25 -4.16 -61.33
CA ALA A 26 -7.13 -4.97 -62.50
C ALA A 26 -5.67 -5.39 -62.73
N VAL A 27 -5.47 -6.55 -63.31
CA VAL A 27 -4.16 -7.07 -63.74
C VAL A 27 -4.22 -7.53 -65.19
N GLN A 28 -3.21 -7.19 -65.97
CA GLN A 28 -3.10 -7.63 -67.35
C GLN A 28 -1.66 -8.12 -67.62
N TRP A 29 -1.53 -9.37 -68.09
CA TRP A 29 -0.22 -9.97 -68.41
C TRP A 29 0.19 -9.65 -69.85
N TYR A 30 1.43 -9.26 -70.01
CA TYR A 30 2.11 -9.15 -71.31
C TYR A 30 3.18 -10.24 -71.39
N GLY A 31 2.79 -11.38 -71.93
CA GLY A 31 3.62 -12.57 -71.88
C GLY A 31 3.84 -13.08 -70.45
N ASN A 32 5.03 -13.70 -70.23
CA ASN A 32 5.36 -14.22 -68.89
C ASN A 32 6.33 -13.32 -68.10
N ALA A 33 6.70 -12.15 -68.64
CA ALA A 33 7.73 -11.28 -68.12
C ALA A 33 7.28 -9.97 -67.54
N ALA A 34 6.06 -9.49 -67.91
CA ALA A 34 5.54 -8.21 -67.50
C ALA A 34 4.05 -8.27 -67.13
N LEU A 35 3.71 -7.63 -66.01
CA LEU A 35 2.36 -7.52 -65.47
C LEU A 35 2.00 -6.06 -65.36
N GLU A 36 0.96 -5.63 -66.04
CA GLU A 36 0.36 -4.31 -65.83
C GLU A 36 -0.65 -4.39 -64.65
N VAL A 37 -0.43 -3.60 -63.62
CA VAL A 37 -1.27 -3.52 -62.45
C VAL A 37 -1.97 -2.16 -62.40
N THR A 38 -3.28 -2.18 -62.50
CA THR A 38 -4.08 -1.02 -62.21
C THR A 38 -4.50 -1.05 -60.75
N PHE A 39 -4.22 0.03 -60.04
CA PHE A 39 -4.42 0.10 -58.58
C PHE A 39 -5.12 1.37 -58.17
N LYS A 40 -5.65 1.34 -56.94
CA LYS A 40 -6.25 2.47 -56.23
C LYS A 40 -5.42 2.77 -54.99
N ASN A 41 -5.01 4.03 -54.82
CA ASN A 41 -4.30 4.49 -53.64
C ASN A 41 -5.25 4.77 -52.46
N SER A 42 -4.69 5.08 -51.28
CA SER A 42 -5.44 5.40 -50.07
C SER A 42 -6.39 6.63 -50.23
N ARG A 43 -6.15 7.51 -51.20
CA ARG A 43 -6.98 8.68 -51.53
C ARG A 43 -8.04 8.38 -52.59
N GLY A 44 -8.16 7.16 -53.03
CA GLY A 44 -9.14 6.73 -54.04
C GLY A 44 -8.76 7.03 -55.47
N GLN A 45 -7.57 7.52 -55.76
CA GLN A 45 -7.08 7.79 -57.13
C GLN A 45 -6.58 6.51 -57.80
N LEU A 46 -6.89 6.40 -59.10
CA LEU A 46 -6.45 5.29 -59.92
C LEU A 46 -5.04 5.55 -60.50
N GLY A 47 -4.19 4.53 -60.47
CA GLY A 47 -2.90 4.54 -61.11
C GLY A 47 -2.69 3.21 -61.89
N SER A 48 -1.79 3.22 -62.84
CA SER A 48 -1.35 1.98 -63.54
C SER A 48 0.16 1.96 -63.62
N GLN A 49 0.76 0.75 -63.43
CA GLN A 49 2.19 0.54 -63.51
C GLN A 49 2.45 -0.83 -64.08
N ILE A 50 3.46 -0.92 -64.95
CA ILE A 50 3.97 -2.22 -65.47
C ILE A 50 5.10 -2.68 -64.55
N LEU A 51 4.97 -3.89 -64.03
CA LEU A 51 5.93 -4.55 -63.21
C LEU A 51 6.64 -5.67 -64.03
N TYR A 52 7.95 -5.77 -63.90
CA TYR A 52 8.77 -6.81 -64.53
C TYR A 52 9.22 -7.78 -63.46
N ARG A 53 9.68 -8.97 -63.89
CA ARG A 53 10.26 -9.98 -62.96
C ARG A 53 11.41 -9.44 -62.08
N GLY A 54 12.12 -8.41 -62.56
CA GLY A 54 13.15 -7.74 -61.76
C GLY A 54 12.61 -6.90 -60.60
N ASP A 55 11.34 -6.53 -60.66
CA ASP A 55 10.70 -5.70 -59.64
C ASP A 55 10.13 -6.52 -58.48
N GLU A 56 10.13 -7.85 -58.56
CA GLU A 56 9.66 -8.79 -57.53
C GLU A 56 10.37 -8.55 -56.17
N ALA A 57 11.59 -8.06 -56.16
CA ALA A 57 12.34 -7.75 -54.96
C ALA A 57 11.86 -6.47 -54.23
N THR A 58 11.17 -5.59 -54.95
CA THR A 58 10.74 -4.26 -54.45
C THR A 58 9.27 -4.19 -54.14
N VAL A 59 8.48 -5.18 -54.57
CA VAL A 59 7.02 -5.25 -54.36
C VAL A 59 6.71 -6.32 -53.34
N ASP A 60 5.94 -5.95 -52.33
CA ASP A 60 5.40 -6.89 -51.36
C ASP A 60 3.88 -7.00 -51.51
N VAL A 61 3.41 -8.23 -51.74
CA VAL A 61 1.98 -8.56 -51.73
C VAL A 61 1.55 -8.69 -50.27
N LEU A 62 0.73 -7.74 -49.80
CA LEU A 62 0.04 -7.90 -48.54
C LEU A 62 -1.14 -8.83 -48.83
N GLY A 63 -1.13 -10.02 -48.21
CA GLY A 63 -2.18 -11.01 -48.40
C GLY A 63 -3.57 -10.44 -48.17
N ASP A 64 -4.60 -11.12 -48.70
CA ASP A 64 -6.01 -10.76 -48.50
C ASP A 64 -6.28 -10.39 -47.05
N ASN A 65 -6.90 -9.22 -46.82
CA ASN A 65 -7.33 -8.77 -45.51
C ASN A 65 -8.49 -9.63 -44.96
N LEU A 66 -8.32 -10.93 -44.98
CA LEU A 66 -9.19 -11.83 -44.30
C LEU A 66 -8.95 -11.62 -42.77
N PRO A 67 -10.01 -11.48 -41.97
CA PRO A 67 -9.87 -11.33 -40.53
C PRO A 67 -9.20 -12.54 -39.87
N TRP A 68 -8.91 -13.56 -40.62
CA TRP A 68 -8.18 -14.77 -40.23
C TRP A 68 -7.34 -15.28 -41.41
N SER A 69 -6.17 -15.81 -41.10
CA SER A 69 -5.22 -16.37 -42.11
C SER A 69 -4.47 -17.57 -41.49
N PHE A 70 -4.28 -18.63 -42.28
CA PHE A 70 -3.42 -19.76 -41.87
C PHE A 70 -1.94 -19.54 -42.24
N THR A 71 -1.58 -18.39 -42.77
CA THR A 71 -0.21 -18.02 -43.14
C THR A 71 0.58 -17.35 -42.04
N ALA A 72 -0.03 -17.15 -40.83
CA ALA A 72 0.61 -16.56 -39.70
C ALA A 72 1.78 -17.42 -39.19
N ASP A 73 2.81 -16.77 -38.63
CA ASP A 73 3.93 -17.40 -37.96
C ASP A 73 3.46 -18.32 -36.82
N ALA A 74 3.76 -19.62 -36.95
CA ALA A 74 3.34 -20.64 -35.98
C ALA A 74 3.91 -20.39 -34.58
N ASP A 75 5.15 -19.90 -34.47
CA ASP A 75 5.78 -19.60 -33.17
C ASP A 75 5.12 -18.40 -32.51
N ARG A 76 4.75 -17.40 -33.29
CA ARG A 76 3.98 -16.25 -32.77
C ARG A 76 2.58 -16.67 -32.30
N MET A 77 1.92 -17.56 -33.04
CA MET A 77 0.61 -18.10 -32.60
C MET A 77 0.72 -18.90 -31.30
N ARG A 78 1.78 -19.72 -31.16
CA ARG A 78 2.04 -20.43 -29.89
C ARG A 78 2.26 -19.48 -28.73
N LEU A 79 3.09 -18.44 -28.90
CA LEU A 79 3.34 -17.43 -27.88
C LEU A 79 2.05 -16.72 -27.46
N VAL A 80 1.21 -16.30 -28.41
CA VAL A 80 -0.07 -15.65 -28.12
C VAL A 80 -1.01 -16.62 -27.40
N SER A 81 -1.11 -17.88 -27.87
CA SER A 81 -1.94 -18.89 -27.23
C SER A 81 -1.51 -19.16 -25.79
N GLU A 82 -0.19 -19.30 -25.54
CA GLU A 82 0.33 -19.48 -24.18
C GLU A 82 0.14 -18.25 -23.30
N ALA A 83 0.32 -17.04 -23.85
CA ALA A 83 0.05 -15.80 -23.12
C ALA A 83 -1.43 -15.70 -22.71
N TYR A 84 -2.36 -16.04 -23.58
CA TYR A 84 -3.79 -16.12 -23.25
C TYR A 84 -4.09 -17.21 -22.22
N ARG A 85 -3.48 -18.39 -22.32
CA ARG A 85 -3.64 -19.47 -21.34
C ARG A 85 -3.19 -19.03 -19.95
N ILE A 86 -2.04 -18.33 -19.86
CA ILE A 86 -1.54 -17.78 -18.59
C ILE A 86 -2.47 -16.67 -18.08
N HIS A 87 -2.90 -15.76 -18.94
CA HIS A 87 -3.81 -14.67 -18.58
C HIS A 87 -5.17 -15.18 -18.06
N LEU A 88 -5.68 -16.24 -18.63
CA LEU A 88 -6.96 -16.85 -18.27
C LEU A 88 -6.82 -17.95 -17.20
N ALA A 89 -5.63 -18.19 -16.66
CA ALA A 89 -5.38 -19.25 -15.68
C ALA A 89 -6.31 -19.15 -14.46
N HIS A 90 -6.67 -17.95 -14.04
CA HIS A 90 -7.58 -17.69 -12.90
C HIS A 90 -8.99 -18.24 -13.13
N LEU A 91 -9.42 -18.46 -14.37
CA LEU A 91 -10.74 -19.07 -14.68
C LEU A 91 -10.75 -20.58 -14.40
N PHE A 92 -9.57 -21.23 -14.43
CA PHE A 92 -9.41 -22.65 -14.21
C PHE A 92 -8.83 -23.01 -12.85
N ASP A 93 -8.12 -22.07 -12.24
CA ASP A 93 -7.53 -22.20 -10.91
C ASP A 93 -8.07 -21.09 -9.99
N PRO A 94 -9.07 -21.38 -9.17
CA PRO A 94 -9.66 -20.41 -8.24
C PRO A 94 -8.69 -19.97 -7.12
N TYR A 95 -7.56 -20.67 -6.93
CA TYR A 95 -6.53 -20.42 -5.91
C TYR A 95 -5.19 -20.04 -6.52
N LEU A 96 -5.18 -19.37 -7.66
CA LEU A 96 -3.96 -19.07 -8.43
C LEU A 96 -2.91 -18.31 -7.59
N ALA A 97 -3.33 -17.36 -6.77
CA ALA A 97 -2.41 -16.63 -5.90
C ALA A 97 -1.73 -17.54 -4.87
N VAL A 98 -2.42 -18.56 -4.33
CA VAL A 98 -1.84 -19.55 -3.42
C VAL A 98 -0.76 -20.36 -4.13
N HIS A 99 -1.08 -20.91 -5.29
CA HIS A 99 -0.17 -21.80 -6.04
C HIS A 99 1.07 -21.08 -6.60
N THR A 100 0.99 -19.77 -6.79
CA THR A 100 2.08 -18.95 -7.34
C THR A 100 2.85 -18.14 -6.32
N SER A 101 2.56 -18.30 -5.03
CA SER A 101 3.22 -17.57 -3.93
C SER A 101 4.19 -18.46 -3.15
N ALA A 102 5.23 -17.87 -2.59
CA ALA A 102 6.22 -18.55 -1.76
C ALA A 102 5.76 -18.62 -0.29
N ILE A 103 4.56 -19.17 -0.05
CA ILE A 103 3.95 -19.28 1.28
C ILE A 103 3.37 -20.68 1.48
N GLN A 104 3.18 -21.02 2.74
CA GLN A 104 2.34 -22.15 3.17
C GLN A 104 1.10 -21.57 3.86
N PRO A 105 -0.01 -21.35 3.13
CA PRO A 105 -1.17 -20.70 3.69
C PRO A 105 -1.86 -21.60 4.72
N LEU A 106 -2.51 -20.99 5.68
CA LEU A 106 -3.31 -21.67 6.71
C LEU A 106 -4.81 -21.64 6.33
N PRO A 107 -5.63 -22.57 6.86
CA PRO A 107 -7.04 -22.66 6.51
C PRO A 107 -7.79 -21.34 6.67
N HIS A 108 -7.62 -20.65 7.79
CA HIS A 108 -8.26 -19.37 8.07
C HIS A 108 -7.83 -18.25 7.10
N GLN A 109 -6.61 -18.30 6.56
CA GLN A 109 -6.13 -17.34 5.58
C GLN A 109 -6.79 -17.55 4.22
N ILE A 110 -6.95 -18.80 3.80
CA ILE A 110 -7.66 -19.17 2.58
C ILE A 110 -9.14 -18.76 2.70
N THR A 111 -9.78 -19.10 3.83
CA THR A 111 -11.18 -18.72 4.09
C THR A 111 -11.37 -17.20 4.03
N ALA A 112 -10.49 -16.42 4.68
CA ALA A 112 -10.56 -14.97 4.66
C ALA A 112 -10.56 -14.40 3.24
N VAL A 113 -9.63 -14.87 2.39
CA VAL A 113 -9.48 -14.32 1.05
C VAL A 113 -10.60 -14.82 0.12
N TYR A 114 -10.81 -16.13 0.04
CA TYR A 114 -11.64 -16.72 -1.01
C TYR A 114 -13.11 -16.84 -0.65
N GLN A 115 -13.46 -16.93 0.62
CA GLN A 115 -14.85 -17.05 1.06
C GLN A 115 -15.44 -15.75 1.59
N GLU A 116 -14.59 -14.83 2.08
CA GLU A 116 -15.08 -13.61 2.69
C GLU A 116 -14.75 -12.35 1.89
N MET A 117 -13.49 -12.12 1.48
CA MET A 117 -13.11 -10.89 0.80
C MET A 117 -13.44 -10.89 -0.70
N LEU A 118 -13.03 -11.91 -1.45
CA LEU A 118 -13.24 -11.95 -2.91
C LEU A 118 -14.72 -11.94 -3.34
N PRO A 119 -15.66 -12.62 -2.63
CA PRO A 119 -17.08 -12.58 -3.01
C PRO A 119 -17.75 -11.22 -2.78
N ARG A 120 -17.15 -10.34 -1.98
CA ARG A 120 -17.71 -9.04 -1.57
C ARG A 120 -17.13 -7.86 -2.37
N LEU A 121 -16.83 -8.03 -3.65
CA LEU A 121 -16.33 -6.95 -4.49
C LEU A 121 -17.48 -6.04 -4.97
N PRO A 122 -17.35 -4.69 -4.88
CA PRO A 122 -16.25 -3.91 -4.32
C PRO A 122 -16.12 -4.09 -2.81
N LEU A 123 -14.89 -4.39 -2.36
CA LEU A 123 -14.63 -4.71 -0.95
C LEU A 123 -14.60 -3.44 -0.08
N ARG A 124 -15.38 -3.48 1.00
CA ARG A 124 -15.35 -2.52 2.12
C ARG A 124 -15.30 -3.35 3.40
N TYR A 125 -14.10 -3.56 3.96
CA TYR A 125 -13.93 -4.63 4.94
C TYR A 125 -12.88 -4.34 6.00
N ILE A 126 -13.12 -4.87 7.21
CA ILE A 126 -12.21 -4.81 8.35
C ILE A 126 -11.74 -6.22 8.67
N LEU A 127 -10.44 -6.46 8.57
CA LEU A 127 -9.81 -7.70 8.98
C LEU A 127 -9.21 -7.50 10.38
N ALA A 128 -9.96 -7.95 11.40
CA ALA A 128 -9.67 -7.70 12.80
C ALA A 128 -9.11 -8.94 13.54
N ASP A 129 -8.46 -9.84 12.82
CA ASP A 129 -7.84 -11.04 13.41
C ASP A 129 -6.68 -10.68 14.33
N ASP A 130 -6.44 -11.49 15.34
CA ASP A 130 -5.39 -11.30 16.35
C ASP A 130 -3.99 -11.12 15.72
N PRO A 131 -3.04 -10.47 16.42
CA PRO A 131 -1.66 -10.37 15.97
C PRO A 131 -1.05 -11.75 15.74
N GLY A 132 -0.39 -11.95 14.61
CA GLY A 132 0.20 -13.25 14.23
C GLY A 132 -0.74 -14.19 13.48
N ALA A 133 -2.02 -13.86 13.25
CA ALA A 133 -2.92 -14.61 12.37
C ALA A 133 -2.50 -14.53 10.88
N GLY A 134 -1.60 -13.60 10.54
CA GLY A 134 -1.09 -13.43 9.18
C GLY A 134 -1.94 -12.49 8.32
N LYS A 135 -2.39 -11.37 8.87
CA LYS A 135 -3.13 -10.34 8.12
C LYS A 135 -2.38 -9.90 6.86
N THR A 136 -1.05 -9.70 6.95
CA THR A 136 -0.19 -9.39 5.79
C THR A 136 -0.23 -10.49 4.73
N ILE A 137 -0.27 -11.76 5.13
CA ILE A 137 -0.39 -12.91 4.21
C ILE A 137 -1.73 -12.90 3.49
N MET A 138 -2.83 -12.71 4.23
CA MET A 138 -4.17 -12.61 3.66
C MET A 138 -4.28 -11.44 2.68
N THR A 139 -3.73 -10.29 3.05
CA THR A 139 -3.69 -9.10 2.17
C THR A 139 -2.85 -9.34 0.92
N GLY A 140 -1.66 -9.94 1.06
CA GLY A 140 -0.80 -10.27 -0.09
C GLY A 140 -1.43 -11.26 -1.06
N LEU A 141 -2.12 -12.30 -0.53
CA LEU A 141 -2.93 -13.23 -1.34
C LEU A 141 -4.06 -12.51 -2.08
N PHE A 142 -4.79 -11.63 -1.38
CA PHE A 142 -5.90 -10.87 -1.96
C PHE A 142 -5.41 -9.95 -3.07
N ILE A 143 -4.34 -9.18 -2.85
CA ILE A 143 -3.72 -8.32 -3.87
C ILE A 143 -3.32 -9.15 -5.09
N LYS A 144 -2.61 -10.26 -4.87
CA LYS A 144 -2.12 -11.10 -5.96
C LYS A 144 -3.25 -11.75 -6.77
N GLU A 145 -4.31 -12.17 -6.10
CA GLU A 145 -5.50 -12.72 -6.75
C GLU A 145 -6.22 -11.67 -7.61
N LEU A 146 -6.39 -10.44 -7.09
CA LEU A 146 -6.99 -9.34 -7.85
C LEU A 146 -6.14 -8.96 -9.07
N ILE A 147 -4.81 -8.96 -8.95
CA ILE A 147 -3.89 -8.74 -10.09
C ILE A 147 -4.07 -9.85 -11.14
N ALA A 148 -4.11 -11.11 -10.71
CA ALA A 148 -4.27 -12.26 -11.61
C ALA A 148 -5.60 -12.21 -12.36
N ARG A 149 -6.66 -11.70 -11.73
CA ARG A 149 -8.00 -11.51 -12.34
C ARG A 149 -8.10 -10.27 -13.21
N GLY A 150 -7.09 -9.38 -13.16
CA GLY A 150 -7.11 -8.09 -13.87
C GLY A 150 -7.94 -7.01 -13.19
N ASP A 151 -8.39 -7.24 -11.95
CA ASP A 151 -9.22 -6.32 -11.18
C ASP A 151 -8.42 -5.27 -10.40
N LEU A 152 -7.09 -5.40 -10.36
CA LEU A 152 -6.20 -4.50 -9.64
C LEU A 152 -5.01 -4.08 -10.49
N LYS A 153 -4.90 -2.79 -10.73
CA LYS A 153 -3.78 -2.13 -11.40
C LYS A 153 -3.06 -1.14 -10.48
N ARG A 154 -3.78 -0.58 -9.49
CA ARG A 154 -3.25 0.42 -8.58
C ARG A 154 -3.60 0.07 -7.13
N CYS A 155 -2.59 -0.04 -6.29
CA CYS A 155 -2.73 -0.36 -4.87
C CYS A 155 -1.90 0.58 -4.01
N LEU A 156 -2.54 1.16 -2.99
CA LEU A 156 -1.89 1.95 -1.95
C LEU A 156 -1.99 1.20 -0.61
N ILE A 157 -0.85 0.98 0.04
CA ILE A 157 -0.79 0.47 1.40
C ILE A 157 -0.37 1.61 2.32
N VAL A 158 -1.18 1.89 3.33
CA VAL A 158 -0.92 2.90 4.36
C VAL A 158 -0.64 2.19 5.68
N THR A 159 0.54 2.41 6.25
CA THR A 159 1.02 1.68 7.43
C THR A 159 1.78 2.61 8.37
N PRO A 160 1.90 2.29 9.68
CA PRO A 160 2.83 2.96 10.58
C PRO A 160 4.26 2.99 10.03
N GLY A 161 5.01 4.03 10.37
CA GLY A 161 6.32 4.29 9.78
C GLY A 161 7.32 3.15 9.94
N ASN A 162 7.30 2.49 11.07
CA ASN A 162 8.18 1.35 11.40
C ASN A 162 7.87 0.05 10.64
N LEU A 163 6.72 -0.05 9.97
CA LEU A 163 6.29 -1.27 9.25
C LEU A 163 6.42 -1.15 7.73
N ALA A 164 6.75 0.01 7.18
CA ALA A 164 6.73 0.25 5.72
C ALA A 164 7.73 -0.66 4.98
N GLU A 165 8.95 -0.76 5.47
CA GLU A 165 10.01 -1.59 4.90
C GLU A 165 9.70 -3.09 5.08
N GLN A 166 9.11 -3.47 6.21
CA GLN A 166 8.66 -4.85 6.45
C GLN A 166 7.57 -5.26 5.45
N TRP A 167 6.58 -4.39 5.20
CA TRP A 167 5.55 -4.63 4.20
C TRP A 167 6.15 -4.84 2.81
N GLN A 168 7.09 -3.98 2.40
CA GLN A 168 7.78 -4.08 1.11
C GLN A 168 8.51 -5.42 0.97
N ASP A 169 9.27 -5.80 1.98
CA ASP A 169 10.06 -7.03 1.99
C ASP A 169 9.16 -8.29 1.97
N GLU A 170 8.11 -8.32 2.79
CA GLU A 170 7.17 -9.44 2.83
C GLU A 170 6.41 -9.63 1.51
N LEU A 171 5.92 -8.54 0.91
CA LEU A 171 5.23 -8.61 -0.37
C LEU A 171 6.16 -9.10 -1.49
N PHE A 172 7.40 -8.65 -1.49
CA PHE A 172 8.38 -9.08 -2.48
C PHE A 172 8.78 -10.55 -2.28
N ARG A 173 9.20 -10.96 -1.08
CA ARG A 173 9.69 -12.32 -0.83
C ARG A 173 8.60 -13.38 -0.93
N LYS A 174 7.40 -13.09 -0.42
CA LYS A 174 6.33 -14.09 -0.32
C LYS A 174 5.44 -14.15 -1.57
N PHE A 175 5.23 -13.00 -2.23
CA PHE A 175 4.26 -12.90 -3.32
C PHE A 175 4.87 -12.47 -4.64
N HIS A 176 6.15 -12.08 -4.67
CA HIS A 176 6.85 -11.49 -5.83
C HIS A 176 6.19 -10.18 -6.32
N LEU A 177 5.55 -9.46 -5.40
CA LEU A 177 4.93 -8.16 -5.65
C LEU A 177 5.93 -7.05 -5.33
N ARG A 178 6.14 -6.14 -6.27
CA ARG A 178 7.03 -4.99 -6.10
C ARG A 178 6.21 -3.77 -5.74
N PHE A 179 6.40 -3.29 -4.54
CA PHE A 179 5.85 -2.04 -4.04
C PHE A 179 6.99 -1.06 -3.76
N ASP A 180 6.73 0.20 -3.99
CA ASP A 180 7.68 1.28 -3.73
C ASP A 180 7.26 2.08 -2.49
N VAL A 181 8.19 2.31 -1.57
CA VAL A 181 7.94 3.15 -0.40
C VAL A 181 8.01 4.62 -0.78
N LEU A 182 7.04 5.41 -0.31
CA LEU A 182 6.94 6.85 -0.54
C LEU A 182 7.95 7.62 0.33
N THR A 183 9.10 7.97 -0.25
CA THR A 183 10.14 8.79 0.38
C THR A 183 10.02 10.27 -0.02
N ASN A 184 10.73 11.17 0.68
CA ASN A 184 10.79 12.59 0.31
C ASN A 184 11.44 12.78 -1.06
N ASP A 185 12.55 12.08 -1.32
CA ASP A 185 13.27 12.17 -2.58
C ASP A 185 12.38 11.81 -3.78
N ARG A 186 11.54 10.78 -3.63
CA ARG A 186 10.58 10.39 -4.68
C ARG A 186 9.50 11.45 -4.90
N ILE A 187 9.01 12.09 -3.83
CA ILE A 187 8.01 13.16 -3.93
C ILE A 187 8.58 14.36 -4.68
N GLU A 188 9.83 14.73 -4.38
CA GLU A 188 10.53 15.86 -5.00
C GLU A 188 10.93 15.57 -6.45
N SER A 189 11.27 14.32 -6.77
CA SER A 189 11.66 13.88 -8.11
C SER A 189 10.50 13.60 -9.06
N ALA A 190 9.24 13.72 -8.62
CA ALA A 190 8.07 13.43 -9.43
C ALA A 190 7.95 14.36 -10.65
N VAL A 191 8.05 13.79 -11.84
CA VAL A 191 8.03 14.51 -13.13
C VAL A 191 6.65 15.13 -13.42
N SER A 192 5.58 14.43 -13.06
CA SER A 192 4.20 14.89 -13.22
C SER A 192 3.79 15.96 -12.20
N GLY A 193 4.60 16.22 -11.18
CA GLY A 193 4.25 17.03 -10.01
C GLY A 193 3.34 16.30 -9.01
N ASN A 194 2.83 15.12 -9.36
CA ASN A 194 2.04 14.27 -8.47
C ASN A 194 2.57 12.82 -8.48
N ILE A 195 3.35 12.46 -7.48
CA ILE A 195 3.95 11.14 -7.34
C ILE A 195 2.92 10.01 -7.38
N PHE A 196 1.71 10.24 -6.89
CA PHE A 196 0.66 9.22 -6.86
C PHE A 196 0.11 8.88 -8.24
N THR A 197 0.33 9.70 -9.27
CA THR A 197 -0.01 9.33 -10.66
C THR A 197 1.07 8.48 -11.31
N GLU A 198 2.29 8.50 -10.78
CA GLU A 198 3.44 7.76 -11.30
C GLU A 198 3.61 6.38 -10.63
N MET A 199 3.15 6.24 -9.38
CA MET A 199 3.27 5.01 -8.60
C MET A 199 1.96 4.21 -8.64
N ASN A 200 2.00 3.02 -9.25
CA ASN A 200 0.85 2.12 -9.25
C ASN A 200 0.78 1.24 -7.99
N PHE A 201 1.92 0.85 -7.43
CA PHE A 201 2.04 0.05 -6.22
C PHE A 201 2.87 0.82 -5.20
N CYS A 202 2.19 1.43 -4.24
CA CYS A 202 2.78 2.38 -3.30
C CYS A 202 2.57 1.94 -1.85
N ILE A 203 3.61 2.08 -1.02
CA ILE A 203 3.51 2.01 0.43
C ILE A 203 3.78 3.40 0.99
N ALA A 204 2.86 3.93 1.78
CA ALA A 204 2.99 5.24 2.39
C ALA A 204 2.83 5.17 3.92
N ARG A 205 3.55 6.03 4.63
CA ARG A 205 3.47 6.12 6.08
C ARG A 205 2.23 6.92 6.49
N LEU A 206 1.47 6.38 7.43
CA LEU A 206 0.22 6.96 7.94
C LEU A 206 0.41 8.39 8.46
N ASP A 207 1.45 8.60 9.28
CA ASP A 207 1.78 9.88 9.88
C ASP A 207 2.12 10.93 8.83
N LYS A 208 2.92 10.56 7.81
CA LYS A 208 3.30 11.44 6.71
C LYS A 208 2.09 11.92 5.91
N LEU A 209 1.17 11.00 5.60
CA LEU A 209 -0.05 11.35 4.87
C LEU A 209 -1.02 12.18 5.73
N SER A 210 -1.17 11.85 7.02
CA SER A 210 -2.12 12.53 7.91
C SER A 210 -1.72 13.97 8.23
N ARG A 211 -0.42 14.28 8.21
CA ARG A 211 0.13 15.61 8.53
C ARG A 211 0.28 16.52 7.32
N SER A 212 0.37 15.97 6.10
CA SER A 212 0.63 16.74 4.89
C SER A 212 -0.61 16.98 4.06
N GLU A 213 -1.23 18.15 4.18
CA GLU A 213 -2.37 18.57 3.36
C GLU A 213 -2.03 18.55 1.87
N ALA A 214 -0.81 18.99 1.52
CA ALA A 214 -0.34 18.97 0.13
C ALA A 214 -0.31 17.56 -0.50
N LEU A 215 0.04 16.51 0.30
CA LEU A 215 -0.03 15.14 -0.17
C LEU A 215 -1.48 14.64 -0.25
N GLN A 216 -2.35 15.05 0.67
CA GLN A 216 -3.77 14.69 0.64
C GLN A 216 -4.48 15.31 -0.58
N GLU A 217 -4.17 16.56 -0.95
CA GLU A 217 -4.68 17.17 -2.18
C GLU A 217 -4.23 16.41 -3.43
N LYS A 218 -2.96 15.99 -3.46
CA LYS A 218 -2.44 15.16 -4.56
C LYS A 218 -3.09 13.77 -4.62
N LEU A 219 -3.41 13.17 -3.47
CA LEU A 219 -4.15 11.91 -3.39
C LEU A 219 -5.59 12.06 -3.88
N ARG A 220 -6.27 13.15 -3.51
CA ARG A 220 -7.69 13.41 -3.83
C ARG A 220 -8.01 13.38 -5.32
N ILE A 221 -7.04 13.70 -6.16
CA ILE A 221 -7.18 13.70 -7.63
C ILE A 221 -6.73 12.38 -8.28
N THR A 222 -6.57 11.32 -7.48
CA THR A 222 -6.16 9.99 -7.96
C THR A 222 -7.16 8.93 -7.53
N ASP A 223 -7.38 7.93 -8.38
CA ASP A 223 -8.23 6.79 -8.09
C ASP A 223 -7.38 5.55 -7.80
N TRP A 224 -7.83 4.74 -6.86
CA TRP A 224 -7.15 3.50 -6.45
C TRP A 224 -8.11 2.30 -6.54
N ASP A 225 -7.63 1.21 -7.13
CA ASP A 225 -8.41 -0.04 -7.16
C ASP A 225 -8.52 -0.67 -5.79
N LEU A 226 -7.44 -0.55 -4.97
CA LEU A 226 -7.41 -1.03 -3.60
C LEU A 226 -6.56 -0.08 -2.74
N ILE A 227 -7.12 0.30 -1.59
CA ILE A 227 -6.35 0.90 -0.49
C ILE A 227 -6.42 -0.03 0.72
N VAL A 228 -5.26 -0.32 1.30
CA VAL A 228 -5.09 -1.10 2.53
C VAL A 228 -4.54 -0.19 3.61
N CYS A 229 -5.18 -0.17 4.77
CA CYS A 229 -4.68 0.58 5.94
C CYS A 229 -4.33 -0.41 7.06
N ASP A 230 -3.06 -0.48 7.40
CA ASP A 230 -2.59 -1.29 8.52
C ASP A 230 -2.63 -0.51 9.83
N GLU A 231 -2.79 -1.22 10.95
CA GLU A 231 -3.05 -0.66 12.29
C GLU A 231 -4.15 0.43 12.25
N ALA A 232 -5.22 0.11 11.53
CA ALA A 232 -6.29 1.05 11.20
C ALA A 232 -7.03 1.61 12.43
N HIS A 233 -6.90 0.99 13.61
CA HIS A 233 -7.42 1.54 14.87
C HIS A 233 -6.86 2.94 15.18
N LYS A 234 -5.68 3.28 14.65
CA LYS A 234 -5.09 4.63 14.76
C LYS A 234 -5.88 5.70 13.99
N MET A 235 -6.73 5.30 13.04
CA MET A 235 -7.65 6.18 12.30
C MET A 235 -8.99 6.37 13.02
N SER A 236 -9.00 6.37 14.35
CA SER A 236 -10.20 6.54 15.15
C SER A 236 -10.54 8.01 15.40
N ALA A 237 -11.83 8.29 15.62
CA ALA A 237 -12.33 9.52 16.21
C ALA A 237 -12.92 9.20 17.58
N THR A 238 -13.08 10.20 18.43
CA THR A 238 -13.59 10.02 19.80
C THR A 238 -14.78 10.92 20.06
N VAL A 239 -15.73 10.42 20.86
CA VAL A 239 -16.83 11.22 21.37
C VAL A 239 -16.50 11.70 22.78
N TRP A 240 -16.49 13.01 22.97
CA TRP A 240 -16.24 13.64 24.26
C TRP A 240 -17.29 14.69 24.57
N GLY A 241 -18.01 14.55 25.68
CA GLY A 241 -19.05 15.51 26.09
C GLY A 241 -20.21 15.65 25.10
N GLY A 242 -20.47 14.66 24.26
CA GLY A 242 -21.50 14.69 23.20
C GLY A 242 -21.05 15.32 21.88
N GLU A 243 -19.81 15.78 21.78
CA GLU A 243 -19.20 16.26 20.54
C GLU A 243 -18.21 15.23 19.98
N ILE A 244 -18.15 15.14 18.64
CA ILE A 244 -17.22 14.25 17.97
C ILE A 244 -15.92 15.02 17.70
N LYS A 245 -14.82 14.50 18.25
CA LYS A 245 -13.47 15.00 17.95
C LYS A 245 -12.86 14.17 16.85
N TYR A 246 -12.80 14.72 15.66
CA TYR A 246 -12.13 14.10 14.51
C TYR A 246 -10.62 14.30 14.58
N THR A 247 -9.87 13.20 14.48
CA THR A 247 -8.41 13.27 14.39
C THR A 247 -7.98 13.50 12.94
N LYS A 248 -6.74 14.00 12.71
CA LYS A 248 -6.17 14.12 11.36
C LYS A 248 -6.13 12.76 10.63
N ARG A 249 -5.83 11.69 11.37
CA ARG A 249 -5.79 10.31 10.85
C ARG A 249 -7.18 9.81 10.45
N PHE A 250 -8.22 10.15 11.23
CA PHE A 250 -9.60 9.81 10.85
C PHE A 250 -10.02 10.53 9.56
N ASN A 251 -9.72 11.83 9.44
CA ASN A 251 -10.02 12.59 8.23
C ASN A 251 -9.27 12.05 7.01
N LEU A 252 -8.01 11.63 7.19
CA LEU A 252 -7.28 10.90 6.14
C LEU A 252 -7.99 9.58 5.79
N GLY A 253 -8.44 8.80 6.79
CA GLY A 253 -9.18 7.55 6.55
C GLY A 253 -10.44 7.76 5.71
N ARG A 254 -11.20 8.84 5.96
CA ARG A 254 -12.35 9.23 5.11
C ARG A 254 -11.94 9.53 3.68
N LEU A 255 -10.90 10.34 3.49
CA LEU A 255 -10.36 10.64 2.16
C LEU A 255 -9.95 9.36 1.42
N LEU A 256 -9.21 8.45 2.08
CA LEU A 256 -8.77 7.20 1.49
C LEU A 256 -9.95 6.29 1.11
N SER A 257 -10.99 6.27 1.94
CA SER A 257 -12.23 5.56 1.67
C SER A 257 -12.93 6.10 0.42
N GLU A 258 -13.00 7.42 0.23
CA GLU A 258 -13.65 8.08 -0.91
C GLU A 258 -12.95 7.81 -2.24
N ILE A 259 -11.61 7.79 -2.26
CA ILE A 259 -10.79 7.64 -3.49
C ILE A 259 -10.48 6.18 -3.85
N SER A 260 -10.97 5.21 -3.08
CA SER A 260 -10.71 3.79 -3.29
C SER A 260 -11.95 3.04 -3.77
N ARG A 261 -11.77 2.17 -4.77
CA ARG A 261 -12.81 1.21 -5.16
C ARG A 261 -12.97 0.12 -4.09
N ASN A 262 -11.87 -0.47 -3.64
CA ASN A 262 -11.83 -1.44 -2.56
C ASN A 262 -11.07 -0.85 -1.39
N PHE A 263 -11.60 -0.98 -0.18
CA PHE A 263 -11.02 -0.44 1.05
C PHE A 263 -10.90 -1.52 2.12
N LEU A 264 -9.68 -1.85 2.52
CA LEU A 264 -9.37 -2.90 3.48
C LEU A 264 -8.65 -2.31 4.70
N LEU A 265 -9.27 -2.42 5.85
CA LEU A 265 -8.70 -2.00 7.13
C LEU A 265 -8.18 -3.22 7.90
N LEU A 266 -6.93 -3.16 8.34
CA LEU A 266 -6.30 -4.21 9.13
C LEU A 266 -6.08 -3.68 10.56
N THR A 267 -6.52 -4.43 11.55
CA THR A 267 -6.27 -4.10 12.95
C THR A 267 -6.37 -5.37 13.81
N ALA A 268 -5.70 -5.38 14.95
CA ALA A 268 -5.90 -6.42 15.95
C ALA A 268 -6.88 -5.95 17.06
N THR A 269 -7.09 -4.64 17.16
CA THR A 269 -7.87 -4.00 18.23
C THR A 269 -8.89 -3.04 17.65
N PRO A 270 -9.97 -3.55 16.99
CA PRO A 270 -10.97 -2.70 16.33
C PRO A 270 -11.78 -1.84 17.32
N HIS A 271 -11.78 -2.20 18.61
CA HIS A 271 -12.62 -1.60 19.66
C HIS A 271 -11.78 -1.19 20.87
N ASN A 272 -11.91 0.09 21.27
CA ASN A 272 -11.22 0.66 22.44
C ASN A 272 -12.04 0.59 23.74
N GLY A 273 -13.17 -0.12 23.75
CA GLY A 273 -14.10 -0.24 24.88
C GLY A 273 -15.30 0.70 24.82
N LYS A 274 -15.32 1.70 23.91
CA LYS A 274 -16.44 2.64 23.73
C LYS A 274 -17.17 2.33 22.42
N ASN A 275 -18.47 2.04 22.51
CA ASN A 275 -19.29 1.71 21.34
C ASN A 275 -19.38 2.88 20.34
N GLU A 276 -19.40 4.10 20.81
CA GLU A 276 -19.48 5.30 19.97
C GLU A 276 -18.22 5.48 19.10
N ASP A 277 -17.04 5.30 19.71
CA ASP A 277 -15.77 5.38 18.97
C ASP A 277 -15.65 4.23 17.95
N PHE A 278 -16.15 3.05 18.30
CA PHE A 278 -16.20 1.92 17.38
C PHE A 278 -17.13 2.15 16.18
N GLN A 279 -18.32 2.75 16.41
CA GLN A 279 -19.22 3.15 15.34
C GLN A 279 -18.57 4.15 14.38
N LEU A 280 -17.87 5.16 14.93
CA LEU A 280 -17.12 6.11 14.11
C LEU A 280 -16.02 5.40 13.29
N PHE A 281 -15.35 4.43 13.87
CA PHE A 281 -14.37 3.62 13.12
C PHE A 281 -15.02 2.81 11.98
N LEU A 282 -16.19 2.21 12.23
CA LEU A 282 -16.97 1.50 11.21
C LEU A 282 -17.44 2.42 10.08
N SER A 283 -17.70 3.70 10.37
CA SER A 283 -18.12 4.68 9.35
C SER A 283 -17.04 4.95 8.28
N LEU A 284 -15.79 4.57 8.51
CA LEU A 284 -14.76 4.61 7.48
C LEU A 284 -15.02 3.59 6.36
N VAL A 285 -15.68 2.49 6.69
CA VAL A 285 -16.02 1.41 5.74
C VAL A 285 -17.38 1.64 5.10
N ASP A 286 -18.37 1.99 5.92
CA ASP A 286 -19.74 2.25 5.48
C ASP A 286 -20.31 3.48 6.23
N PRO A 287 -20.10 4.70 5.69
CA PRO A 287 -20.56 5.92 6.32
C PRO A 287 -22.10 5.99 6.39
N ASP A 288 -22.81 5.50 5.38
CA ASP A 288 -24.29 5.57 5.31
C ASP A 288 -24.93 4.79 6.44
N ARG A 289 -24.34 3.66 6.83
CA ARG A 289 -24.85 2.78 7.88
C ARG A 289 -24.46 3.21 9.29
N PHE A 290 -23.23 3.74 9.45
CA PHE A 290 -22.65 3.97 10.77
C PHE A 290 -22.52 5.44 11.14
N GLU A 291 -22.50 6.39 10.19
CA GLU A 291 -22.43 7.83 10.46
C GLU A 291 -23.81 8.32 10.91
N GLY A 292 -23.98 8.61 12.18
CA GLY A 292 -25.25 9.04 12.77
C GLY A 292 -25.88 8.03 13.75
N ALA A 293 -25.50 6.78 13.70
CA ALA A 293 -25.93 5.75 14.65
C ALA A 293 -25.31 5.97 16.07
N ALA A 294 -24.26 6.75 16.19
CA ALA A 294 -23.59 7.10 17.45
C ALA A 294 -24.51 7.74 18.53
N ARG A 295 -25.74 8.07 18.15
CA ARG A 295 -26.73 8.69 19.07
C ARG A 295 -27.74 7.72 19.67
N SER A 296 -27.80 6.47 19.23
CA SER A 296 -28.75 5.45 19.74
C SER A 296 -28.02 4.27 20.40
N SER A 297 -27.76 4.39 21.67
CA SER A 297 -26.79 3.65 22.47
C SER A 297 -27.14 2.22 22.89
N ASN A 298 -28.14 1.51 22.31
CA ASN A 298 -28.61 0.23 22.90
C ASN A 298 -28.89 -0.92 21.92
N GLN A 299 -28.49 -0.85 20.64
CA GLN A 299 -28.64 -1.99 19.74
C GLN A 299 -27.29 -2.61 19.45
N SER A 300 -27.18 -3.94 19.56
CA SER A 300 -26.05 -4.71 19.06
C SER A 300 -25.98 -4.53 17.55
N ILE A 301 -24.90 -3.91 17.06
CA ILE A 301 -24.70 -3.69 15.63
C ILE A 301 -24.15 -4.99 15.04
N ASP A 302 -24.88 -5.58 14.10
CA ASP A 302 -24.36 -6.68 13.30
C ASP A 302 -23.30 -6.13 12.33
N VAL A 303 -22.08 -6.62 12.43
CA VAL A 303 -20.91 -6.21 11.62
C VAL A 303 -20.32 -7.38 10.84
N SER A 304 -21.00 -8.54 10.83
CA SER A 304 -20.50 -9.79 10.23
C SER A 304 -20.25 -9.70 8.72
N ASP A 305 -20.92 -8.77 8.06
CA ASP A 305 -20.77 -8.48 6.63
C ASP A 305 -19.60 -7.55 6.30
N VAL A 306 -19.17 -6.71 7.25
CA VAL A 306 -18.10 -5.69 7.06
C VAL A 306 -16.86 -5.97 7.87
N MET A 307 -16.90 -6.91 8.81
CA MET A 307 -15.77 -7.21 9.69
C MET A 307 -15.66 -8.70 9.99
N ARG A 308 -14.44 -9.21 9.95
CA ARG A 308 -14.06 -10.50 10.50
C ARG A 308 -13.14 -10.33 11.70
N ARG A 309 -13.35 -11.16 12.71
CA ARG A 309 -12.47 -11.25 13.87
C ARG A 309 -12.29 -12.73 14.29
N LEU A 310 -11.06 -13.20 14.23
CA LEU A 310 -10.65 -14.50 14.81
C LEU A 310 -9.60 -14.28 15.88
N VAL A 311 -9.78 -14.96 16.99
CA VAL A 311 -8.81 -15.00 18.08
C VAL A 311 -7.83 -16.17 17.89
N LYS A 312 -6.63 -16.08 18.48
CA LYS A 312 -5.58 -17.10 18.32
C LYS A 312 -6.02 -18.51 18.72
N GLU A 313 -6.92 -18.61 19.69
CA GLU A 313 -7.45 -19.86 20.21
C GLU A 313 -8.32 -20.61 19.19
N GLU A 314 -8.90 -19.90 18.22
CA GLU A 314 -9.74 -20.45 17.14
C GLU A 314 -8.94 -20.83 15.90
N LEU A 315 -7.66 -20.49 15.84
CA LEU A 315 -6.84 -20.75 14.65
C LEU A 315 -6.38 -22.21 14.62
N LEU A 316 -6.78 -22.91 13.55
CA LEU A 316 -6.48 -24.33 13.37
C LEU A 316 -5.54 -24.54 12.16
N LYS A 317 -4.77 -25.63 12.23
CA LYS A 317 -4.07 -26.20 11.08
C LYS A 317 -5.02 -27.04 10.22
N PHE A 318 -4.54 -27.50 9.05
CA PHE A 318 -5.35 -28.36 8.15
C PHE A 318 -5.75 -29.72 8.78
N ASP A 319 -4.97 -30.21 9.74
CA ASP A 319 -5.26 -31.45 10.46
C ASP A 319 -6.25 -31.24 11.63
N GLY A 320 -6.77 -30.02 11.81
CA GLY A 320 -7.67 -29.65 12.89
C GLY A 320 -7.01 -29.41 14.24
N THR A 321 -5.67 -29.49 14.33
CA THR A 321 -4.96 -29.17 15.57
C THR A 321 -4.85 -27.65 15.76
N PRO A 322 -4.85 -27.14 17.01
CA PRO A 322 -4.62 -25.72 17.28
C PRO A 322 -3.30 -25.22 16.69
N LEU A 323 -3.34 -24.04 16.10
CA LEU A 323 -2.14 -23.40 15.52
C LEU A 323 -1.21 -22.88 16.63
N PHE A 324 -1.79 -22.35 17.70
CA PHE A 324 -1.09 -21.82 18.85
C PHE A 324 -1.34 -22.68 20.09
N PRO A 325 -0.37 -22.77 21.02
CA PRO A 325 -0.61 -23.40 22.31
C PRO A 325 -1.62 -22.58 23.13
N GLU A 326 -2.22 -23.22 24.12
CA GLU A 326 -3.11 -22.56 25.07
C GLU A 326 -2.39 -21.36 25.74
N ARG A 327 -3.05 -20.21 25.71
CA ARG A 327 -2.54 -19.00 26.34
C ARG A 327 -2.79 -19.05 27.84
N ARG A 328 -1.70 -19.12 28.61
CA ARG A 328 -1.75 -19.06 30.07
C ARG A 328 -1.03 -17.81 30.54
N ALA A 329 -1.79 -16.85 31.07
CA ALA A 329 -1.24 -15.63 31.66
C ALA A 329 -1.15 -15.81 33.17
N TYR A 330 0.02 -15.61 33.73
CA TYR A 330 0.23 -15.55 35.16
C TYR A 330 1.22 -14.44 35.51
N THR A 331 0.99 -13.81 36.65
CA THR A 331 1.85 -12.74 37.15
C THR A 331 2.95 -13.35 38.03
N VAL A 332 4.19 -13.12 37.64
CA VAL A 332 5.35 -13.47 38.48
C VAL A 332 5.79 -12.19 39.19
N ASN A 333 5.65 -12.20 40.50
CA ASN A 333 6.17 -11.11 41.32
C ASN A 333 7.65 -11.39 41.61
N TYR A 334 8.47 -10.38 41.53
CA TYR A 334 9.88 -10.41 41.97
C TYR A 334 10.17 -9.17 42.80
N ASP A 335 11.06 -9.32 43.79
CA ASP A 335 11.54 -8.22 44.59
C ASP A 335 12.78 -7.60 43.97
N LEU A 336 12.80 -6.28 43.86
CA LEU A 336 13.98 -5.56 43.41
C LEU A 336 15.10 -5.70 44.45
N SER A 337 16.35 -5.82 44.02
CA SER A 337 17.48 -5.68 44.90
C SER A 337 17.44 -4.29 45.59
N PRO A 338 18.05 -4.14 46.79
CA PRO A 338 18.09 -2.86 47.47
C PRO A 338 18.63 -1.70 46.60
N ALA A 339 19.64 -2.00 45.78
CA ALA A 339 20.22 -1.01 44.89
C ALA A 339 19.28 -0.62 43.72
N GLU A 340 18.58 -1.61 43.12
CA GLU A 340 17.58 -1.35 42.07
C GLU A 340 16.36 -0.61 42.63
N GLY A 341 15.89 -0.98 43.85
CA GLY A 341 14.81 -0.29 44.53
C GLY A 341 15.13 1.18 44.82
N GLN A 342 16.36 1.45 45.23
CA GLN A 342 16.84 2.80 45.45
C GLN A 342 16.89 3.59 44.15
N LEU A 343 17.48 3.05 43.06
CA LEU A 343 17.52 3.68 41.72
C LEU A 343 16.11 3.98 41.21
N TYR A 344 15.20 3.01 41.35
CA TYR A 344 13.80 3.19 40.93
C TYR A 344 13.13 4.34 41.67
N SER A 345 13.32 4.42 43.00
CA SER A 345 12.78 5.47 43.84
C SER A 345 13.35 6.86 43.46
N GLU A 346 14.67 6.96 43.29
CA GLU A 346 15.35 8.21 42.93
C GLU A 346 14.94 8.73 41.54
N VAL A 347 14.89 7.86 40.53
CA VAL A 347 14.45 8.24 39.19
C VAL A 347 12.98 8.62 39.18
N THR A 348 12.12 7.90 39.92
CA THR A 348 10.70 8.22 40.02
C THR A 348 10.48 9.58 40.67
N SER A 349 11.20 9.87 41.76
CA SER A 349 11.16 11.18 42.44
C SER A 349 11.62 12.30 41.51
N TYR A 350 12.72 12.10 40.78
CA TYR A 350 13.22 13.04 39.78
C TYR A 350 12.17 13.33 38.70
N VAL A 351 11.56 12.29 38.14
CA VAL A 351 10.53 12.42 37.12
C VAL A 351 9.32 13.19 37.67
N GLN A 352 8.85 12.89 38.87
CA GLN A 352 7.74 13.61 39.50
C GLN A 352 8.06 15.09 39.75
N GLU A 353 9.26 15.40 40.23
CA GLU A 353 9.67 16.81 40.47
C GLU A 353 9.72 17.59 39.16
N GLU A 354 10.24 17.01 38.09
CA GLU A 354 10.32 17.66 36.79
C GLU A 354 8.94 17.79 36.13
N PHE A 355 8.01 16.81 36.29
CA PHE A 355 6.63 16.96 35.88
C PHE A 355 5.95 18.16 36.57
N ASN A 356 6.11 18.30 37.90
CA ASN A 356 5.54 19.42 38.65
C ASN A 356 6.13 20.77 38.20
N ARG A 357 7.43 20.80 37.81
CA ARG A 357 8.02 22.00 37.22
C ARG A 357 7.47 22.30 35.84
N ALA A 358 7.27 21.25 35.02
CA ALA A 358 6.74 21.38 33.67
C ALA A 358 5.28 21.89 33.66
N GLU A 359 4.49 21.62 34.71
CA GLU A 359 3.12 22.15 34.82
C GLU A 359 3.03 23.67 34.82
N ASN A 360 4.12 24.33 35.19
CA ASN A 360 4.20 25.81 35.21
C ASN A 360 4.74 26.39 33.88
N LEU A 361 5.03 25.57 32.88
CA LEU A 361 5.53 25.96 31.55
C LEU A 361 4.37 26.20 30.58
N ASN A 362 4.66 26.89 29.48
CA ASN A 362 3.73 27.04 28.35
C ASN A 362 3.37 25.68 27.74
N ASN A 363 2.16 25.54 27.20
CA ASN A 363 1.60 24.26 26.72
C ASN A 363 2.54 23.44 25.80
N ASP A 364 3.23 24.07 24.86
CA ASP A 364 4.12 23.38 23.91
C ASP A 364 5.35 22.76 24.59
N ARG A 365 5.91 23.46 25.56
CA ARG A 365 7.04 22.96 26.36
C ARG A 365 6.62 21.89 27.35
N LYS A 366 5.41 21.97 27.89
CA LYS A 366 4.83 20.99 28.81
C LYS A 366 4.73 19.61 28.14
N ALA A 367 4.23 19.56 26.89
CA ALA A 367 4.11 18.30 26.12
C ALA A 367 5.48 17.66 25.89
N THR A 368 6.48 18.44 25.45
CA THR A 368 7.83 17.96 25.17
C THR A 368 8.55 17.43 26.42
N VAL A 369 8.46 18.15 27.53
CA VAL A 369 9.04 17.71 28.82
C VAL A 369 8.33 16.46 29.33
N GLY A 370 7.00 16.43 29.28
CA GLY A 370 6.21 15.25 29.66
C GLY A 370 6.60 14.00 28.89
N PHE A 371 6.83 14.14 27.58
CA PHE A 371 7.31 13.04 26.73
C PHE A 371 8.69 12.54 27.16
N ALA A 372 9.68 13.43 27.34
CA ALA A 372 11.02 13.06 27.80
C ALA A 372 11.00 12.28 29.12
N LEU A 373 10.15 12.72 30.06
CA LEU A 373 10.00 12.07 31.35
C LEU A 373 9.34 10.68 31.22
N THR A 374 8.39 10.52 30.31
CA THR A 374 7.77 9.21 30.02
C THR A 374 8.78 8.23 29.44
N ILE A 375 9.67 8.68 28.54
CA ILE A 375 10.76 7.87 28.01
C ILE A 375 11.69 7.40 29.14
N LEU A 376 12.07 8.29 30.07
CA LEU A 376 12.91 7.91 31.20
C LEU A 376 12.24 6.84 32.08
N GLN A 377 10.93 6.92 32.32
CA GLN A 377 10.20 5.88 33.06
C GLN A 377 10.19 4.54 32.31
N ARG A 378 9.96 4.54 30.99
CA ARG A 378 9.99 3.32 30.19
C ARG A 378 11.38 2.67 30.17
N ARG A 379 12.43 3.48 30.05
CA ARG A 379 13.80 3.00 30.09
C ARG A 379 14.18 2.43 31.47
N LEU A 380 13.71 3.05 32.54
CA LEU A 380 13.86 2.53 33.90
C LEU A 380 13.19 1.14 34.04
N ALA A 381 11.98 0.99 33.49
CA ALA A 381 11.26 -0.27 33.49
C ALA A 381 11.89 -1.33 32.56
N SER A 382 12.67 -0.92 31.56
CA SER A 382 13.34 -1.81 30.61
C SER A 382 14.62 -2.40 31.16
N SER A 383 15.58 -1.57 31.59
CA SER A 383 16.80 -2.04 32.22
C SER A 383 17.54 -0.91 32.95
N PRO A 384 18.34 -1.24 34.02
CA PRO A 384 19.22 -0.28 34.69
C PRO A 384 20.24 0.36 33.73
N GLU A 385 20.76 -0.37 32.76
CA GLU A 385 21.70 0.17 31.77
C GLU A 385 21.03 1.19 30.84
N ALA A 386 19.82 0.90 30.36
CA ALA A 386 19.09 1.81 29.48
C ALA A 386 18.82 3.17 30.13
N ILE A 387 18.41 3.19 31.40
CA ILE A 387 18.19 4.44 32.13
C ILE A 387 19.51 5.16 32.43
N TYR A 388 20.58 4.43 32.77
CA TYR A 388 21.90 5.02 32.98
C TYR A 388 22.41 5.77 31.75
N GLN A 389 22.35 5.14 30.59
CA GLN A 389 22.77 5.77 29.33
C GLN A 389 21.94 7.02 29.00
N SER A 390 20.63 6.98 29.23
CA SER A 390 19.76 8.14 29.00
C SER A 390 20.06 9.29 29.96
N LEU A 391 20.24 9.02 31.23
CA LEU A 391 20.59 10.06 32.22
C LEU A 391 21.98 10.62 31.99
N HIS A 392 22.93 9.79 31.52
CA HIS A 392 24.29 10.22 31.19
C HIS A 392 24.27 11.21 30.03
N ARG A 393 23.60 10.86 28.92
CA ARG A 393 23.43 11.77 27.76
C ARG A 393 22.73 13.08 28.14
N ARG A 394 21.65 13.00 28.94
CA ARG A 394 20.95 14.20 29.44
C ARG A 394 21.88 15.10 30.26
N ARG A 395 22.68 14.54 31.13
CA ARG A 395 23.64 15.30 31.92
C ARG A 395 24.66 16.01 31.02
N GLU A 396 25.27 15.31 30.09
CA GLU A 396 26.27 15.88 29.17
C GLU A 396 25.67 17.05 28.35
N ARG A 397 24.43 16.90 27.88
CA ARG A 397 23.73 17.96 27.15
C ARG A 397 23.48 19.18 28.05
N LEU A 398 23.01 19.00 29.26
CA LEU A 398 22.80 20.09 30.20
C LEU A 398 24.11 20.79 30.59
N GLU A 399 25.20 20.06 30.77
CA GLU A 399 26.54 20.60 30.99
C GLU A 399 27.02 21.44 29.80
N HIS A 400 26.75 20.98 28.55
CA HIS A 400 27.07 21.73 27.34
C HIS A 400 26.28 23.04 27.26
N ILE A 401 24.95 23.00 27.46
CA ILE A 401 24.10 24.20 27.48
C ILE A 401 24.58 25.21 28.52
N LEU A 402 24.90 24.76 29.73
CA LEU A 402 25.44 25.61 30.78
C LEU A 402 26.77 26.24 30.42
N ALA A 403 27.63 25.53 29.67
CA ALA A 403 28.90 26.02 29.20
C ALA A 403 28.70 27.12 28.12
N GLU A 404 27.79 26.93 27.21
CA GLU A 404 27.42 27.90 26.19
C GLU A 404 26.79 29.18 26.74
N GLU A 405 25.88 29.06 27.70
CA GLU A 405 25.31 30.21 28.39
C GLU A 405 26.39 31.04 29.12
N LYS A 406 27.32 30.35 29.77
CA LYS A 406 28.47 31.04 30.44
C LYS A 406 29.41 31.77 29.45
N LEU A 407 29.47 31.32 28.20
CA LEU A 407 30.26 31.92 27.13
C LEU A 407 29.53 33.04 26.39
N GLY A 408 28.28 33.37 26.79
CA GLY A 408 27.45 34.41 26.14
C GLY A 408 27.04 34.08 24.70
N LYS A 409 27.13 32.83 24.29
CA LYS A 409 26.71 32.33 23.01
C LYS A 409 25.33 31.61 23.17
N ALA A 410 24.35 32.31 23.71
CA ALA A 410 22.97 31.79 23.71
C ALA A 410 22.46 31.83 22.26
N ASP A 411 22.73 30.81 21.49
CA ASP A 411 22.02 30.53 20.26
C ASP A 411 20.72 29.80 20.67
N ASN A 412 19.58 30.43 20.40
CA ASN A 412 18.30 29.77 20.50
C ASN A 412 18.21 28.75 19.33
N GLY A 413 18.89 27.62 19.46
CA GLY A 413 18.76 26.50 18.54
C GLY A 413 17.29 26.11 18.34
N PRO A 414 16.93 25.48 17.24
CA PRO A 414 15.54 25.11 16.96
C PRO A 414 14.97 24.31 18.13
N GLN A 415 13.99 24.92 18.83
CA GLN A 415 13.28 24.25 19.91
C GLN A 415 12.47 23.10 19.28
N PHE A 416 12.86 21.87 19.59
CA PHE A 416 12.07 20.71 19.19
C PHE A 416 10.73 20.76 19.92
N THR A 417 9.64 20.76 19.15
CA THR A 417 8.28 20.72 19.66
C THR A 417 7.65 19.41 19.16
N LEU A 418 7.18 18.59 20.09
CA LEU A 418 6.45 17.38 19.72
C LEU A 418 5.13 17.78 19.04
N PRO A 419 4.72 17.08 17.99
CA PRO A 419 3.38 17.24 17.42
C PRO A 419 2.30 16.88 18.47
N ASP A 420 1.16 17.57 18.44
CA ASP A 420 0.02 17.33 19.37
C ASP A 420 -0.53 15.90 19.27
N ASP A 421 -0.29 15.19 18.16
CA ASP A 421 -0.72 13.85 17.84
C ASP A 421 0.45 12.85 17.76
N TYR A 422 1.51 13.06 18.55
CA TYR A 422 2.68 12.20 18.59
C TYR A 422 2.32 10.76 19.01
N ASP A 423 2.76 9.79 18.21
CA ASP A 423 2.66 8.36 18.50
C ASP A 423 4.00 7.70 18.13
N GLU A 424 4.60 6.94 19.03
CA GLU A 424 5.89 6.27 18.82
C GLU A 424 5.89 5.34 17.61
N ASP A 425 4.77 4.66 17.37
CA ASP A 425 4.63 3.72 16.26
C ASP A 425 4.64 4.38 14.87
N ASP A 426 4.54 5.71 14.80
CA ASP A 426 4.57 6.46 13.56
C ASP A 426 6.00 6.69 13.03
N PHE A 427 7.01 6.47 13.86
CA PHE A 427 8.41 6.73 13.55
C PHE A 427 9.16 5.43 13.24
N SER A 428 10.14 5.50 12.35
CA SER A 428 11.13 4.45 12.21
C SER A 428 12.03 4.38 13.46
N ALA A 429 12.72 3.27 13.68
CA ALA A 429 13.63 3.12 14.82
C ALA A 429 14.68 4.24 14.89
N ASP A 430 15.24 4.63 13.74
CA ASP A 430 16.24 5.70 13.65
C ASP A 430 15.64 7.08 13.96
N GLU A 431 14.42 7.37 13.47
CA GLU A 431 13.71 8.61 13.76
C GLU A 431 13.30 8.72 15.24
N LEU A 432 12.91 7.60 15.86
CA LEU A 432 12.62 7.54 17.30
C LEU A 432 13.89 7.83 18.10
N GLU A 433 15.01 7.21 17.76
CA GLU A 433 16.28 7.44 18.45
C GLU A 433 16.71 8.91 18.34
N GLN A 434 16.64 9.50 17.14
CA GLN A 434 16.91 10.93 16.93
C GLN A 434 15.95 11.84 17.71
N THR A 435 14.66 11.50 17.74
CA THR A 435 13.65 12.25 18.51
C THR A 435 13.91 12.18 20.00
N GLU A 436 14.21 10.98 20.50
CA GLU A 436 14.60 10.78 21.90
C GLU A 436 15.88 11.53 22.25
N GLU A 437 16.88 11.53 21.38
CA GLU A 437 18.12 12.28 21.57
C GLU A 437 17.88 13.80 21.57
N ASN A 438 16.98 14.32 20.77
CA ASN A 438 16.66 15.74 20.70
C ASN A 438 15.84 16.23 21.92
N VAL A 439 15.08 15.34 22.55
CA VAL A 439 14.17 15.70 23.65
C VAL A 439 14.77 15.39 25.02
N THR A 440 15.55 14.32 25.13
CA THR A 440 16.21 13.94 26.39
C THR A 440 17.54 14.62 26.57
#